data_2348a4c58958cebffb57b0e1cd3a098f
#
_entry.id   2348a4c58958cebffb57b0e1cd3a098f
#
_cell.length_a   1.000
_cell.length_b   1.000
_cell.length_c   1.000
_cell.angle_alpha   90.00
_cell.angle_beta   90.00
_cell.angle_gamma   90.00
#
_symmetry.space_group_name_H-M   'P 1'
#
loop_
_entity.id
_entity.type
_entity.pdbx_description
1 polymer ?
#
loop_
_entity_poly.entity_id
_entity_poly.type
_entity_poly.pdbx_seq_one_letter_code
_entity_poly.pdbx_strand_id
1 'polypeptide(L)'
;MDVMSNASVPLDVASAVDHLMNFLTVEGVTGQEADIAAAVSDALKKVGVPAAAIRFDDANTRIPVPTQTGNLIVDLPGTRLGPPLLFSTHLDTVPLCAGAKPRREGDRIVSDGTTALGGDARTGVALLVVLERRTERRIREVPGWGDL
;
A
#
# COMPACT_ATOMS: atom_id res chain seq x y z
N MET A 1 -28.14 -13.46 21.55
CA MET A 1 -27.83 -12.92 20.21
C MET A 1 -27.19 -11.57 20.41
N ASP A 2 -25.88 -11.55 20.54
CA ASP A 2 -25.15 -10.30 20.67
C ASP A 2 -25.10 -9.61 19.30
N VAL A 3 -25.81 -8.50 19.20
CA VAL A 3 -25.73 -7.59 18.05
C VAL A 3 -24.31 -7.02 18.10
N MET A 4 -23.43 -7.55 17.27
CA MET A 4 -22.09 -7.01 17.08
C MET A 4 -22.22 -5.50 16.80
N SER A 5 -21.78 -4.71 17.76
CA SER A 5 -21.65 -3.27 17.61
C SER A 5 -20.87 -2.99 16.31
N ASN A 6 -21.56 -2.39 15.34
CA ASN A 6 -20.99 -1.96 14.08
C ASN A 6 -20.20 -0.66 14.32
N ALA A 7 -19.19 -0.74 15.19
CA ALA A 7 -18.28 0.36 15.44
C ALA A 7 -17.48 0.58 14.16
N SER A 8 -17.91 1.52 13.34
CA SER A 8 -17.13 2.00 12.21
C SER A 8 -15.81 2.53 12.76
N VAL A 9 -14.72 1.85 12.44
CA VAL A 9 -13.39 2.33 12.82
C VAL A 9 -13.06 3.52 11.91
N PRO A 10 -12.89 4.74 12.43
CA PRO A 10 -12.67 5.93 11.61
C PRO A 10 -11.40 5.75 10.76
N LEU A 11 -11.48 6.03 9.47
CA LEU A 11 -10.34 5.97 8.56
C LEU A 11 -9.39 7.12 8.89
N ASP A 12 -8.09 6.84 9.04
CA ASP A 12 -7.05 7.86 9.16
C ASP A 12 -6.76 8.47 7.78
N VAL A 13 -7.65 9.37 7.36
CA VAL A 13 -7.58 10.03 6.06
C VAL A 13 -6.31 10.87 5.93
N ALA A 14 -5.87 11.50 7.02
CA ALA A 14 -4.66 12.32 7.01
C ALA A 14 -3.43 11.46 6.68
N SER A 15 -3.27 10.33 7.36
CA SER A 15 -2.19 9.37 7.08
C SER A 15 -2.26 8.80 5.65
N ALA A 16 -3.47 8.52 5.15
CA ALA A 16 -3.64 8.05 3.76
C ALA A 16 -3.20 9.11 2.74
N VAL A 17 -3.53 10.38 2.97
CA VAL A 17 -3.10 11.49 2.11
C VAL A 17 -1.58 11.68 2.17
N ASP A 18 -0.96 11.59 3.34
CA ASP A 18 0.49 11.72 3.49
C ASP A 18 1.23 10.58 2.76
N HIS A 19 0.75 9.33 2.88
CA HIS A 19 1.28 8.22 2.09
C HIS A 19 1.11 8.45 0.59
N LEU A 20 -0.07 8.89 0.16
CA LEU A 20 -0.33 9.17 -1.24
C LEU A 20 0.61 10.26 -1.78
N MET A 21 0.74 11.39 -1.08
CA MET A 21 1.65 12.48 -1.46
C MET A 21 3.09 11.97 -1.61
N ASN A 22 3.56 11.14 -0.68
CA ASN A 22 4.89 10.54 -0.75
C ASN A 22 5.02 9.60 -1.96
N PHE A 23 4.07 8.67 -2.16
CA PHE A 23 4.15 7.70 -3.25
C PHE A 23 4.02 8.33 -4.64
N LEU A 24 3.33 9.46 -4.77
CA LEU A 24 3.24 10.20 -6.01
C LEU A 24 4.57 10.85 -6.44
N THR A 25 5.49 11.10 -5.49
CA THR A 25 6.83 11.64 -5.78
C THR A 25 7.85 10.56 -6.12
N VAL A 26 7.58 9.29 -5.79
CA VAL A 26 8.50 8.19 -6.05
C VAL A 26 8.28 7.65 -7.46
N GLU A 27 9.35 7.57 -8.23
CA GLU A 27 9.29 7.01 -9.58
C GLU A 27 8.96 5.52 -9.55
N GLY A 28 8.36 5.05 -10.64
CA GLY A 28 7.93 3.67 -10.79
C GLY A 28 7.06 3.54 -12.01
N VAL A 29 7.61 3.89 -13.19
CA VAL A 29 6.95 3.60 -14.46
C VAL A 29 6.98 2.11 -14.74
N THR A 30 6.06 1.62 -15.56
CA THR A 30 5.97 0.21 -15.93
C THR A 30 7.33 -0.35 -16.32
N GLY A 31 7.78 -1.40 -15.66
CA GLY A 31 9.09 -2.03 -15.83
C GLY A 31 10.20 -1.48 -14.92
N GLN A 32 9.98 -0.38 -14.20
CA GLN A 32 10.96 0.29 -13.35
C GLN A 32 10.39 0.55 -11.94
N GLU A 33 9.84 -0.50 -11.32
CA GLU A 33 9.07 -0.39 -10.07
C GLU A 33 9.93 -0.52 -8.80
N ALA A 34 11.24 -0.70 -8.89
CA ALA A 34 12.09 -0.99 -7.73
C ALA A 34 11.97 0.07 -6.62
N ASP A 35 12.02 1.36 -6.97
CA ASP A 35 12.01 2.45 -6.01
C ASP A 35 10.66 2.56 -5.28
N ILE A 36 9.57 2.47 -6.03
CA ILE A 36 8.24 2.49 -5.39
C ILE A 36 7.98 1.24 -4.56
N ALA A 37 8.42 0.07 -5.01
CA ALA A 37 8.29 -1.16 -4.25
C ALA A 37 9.04 -1.07 -2.91
N ALA A 38 10.25 -0.51 -2.90
CA ALA A 38 11.01 -0.23 -1.70
C ALA A 38 10.29 0.77 -0.78
N ALA A 39 9.79 1.88 -1.33
CA ALA A 39 9.08 2.91 -0.56
C ALA A 39 7.82 2.36 0.10
N VAL A 40 7.05 1.53 -0.60
CA VAL A 40 5.84 0.88 -0.06
C VAL A 40 6.20 -0.14 1.01
N SER A 41 7.22 -0.98 0.77
CA SER A 41 7.72 -1.94 1.77
C SER A 41 8.14 -1.24 3.06
N ASP A 42 8.85 -0.10 2.96
CA ASP A 42 9.27 0.67 4.11
C ASP A 42 8.10 1.36 4.84
N ALA A 43 7.10 1.84 4.09
CA ALA A 43 5.88 2.38 4.69
C ALA A 43 5.11 1.31 5.47
N LEU A 44 4.99 0.09 4.93
CA LEU A 44 4.38 -1.05 5.61
C LEU A 44 5.09 -1.39 6.91
N LYS A 45 6.43 -1.48 6.90
CA LYS A 45 7.23 -1.71 8.12
C LYS A 45 7.01 -0.60 9.16
N LYS A 46 6.98 0.67 8.73
CA LYS A 46 6.74 1.82 9.62
C LYS A 46 5.37 1.80 10.29
N VAL A 47 4.34 1.27 9.63
CA VAL A 47 3.01 1.12 10.24
C VAL A 47 2.89 -0.15 11.09
N GLY A 48 3.93 -0.97 11.15
CA GLY A 48 4.04 -2.11 12.07
C GLY A 48 3.94 -3.49 11.42
N VAL A 49 3.85 -3.57 10.09
CA VAL A 49 3.84 -4.87 9.41
C VAL A 49 5.19 -5.57 9.61
N PRO A 50 5.22 -6.81 10.13
CA PRO A 50 6.45 -7.54 10.33
C PRO A 50 7.20 -7.75 9.01
N ALA A 51 8.52 -7.60 9.03
CA ALA A 51 9.33 -7.78 7.81
C ALA A 51 9.15 -9.19 7.20
N ALA A 52 8.93 -10.20 8.04
CA ALA A 52 8.68 -11.58 7.60
C ALA A 52 7.34 -11.76 6.86
N ALA A 53 6.37 -10.85 7.06
CA ALA A 53 5.10 -10.85 6.36
C ALA A 53 5.16 -10.20 4.97
N ILE A 54 6.27 -9.51 4.65
CA ILE A 54 6.47 -8.79 3.39
C ILE A 54 7.44 -9.58 2.52
N ARG A 55 7.01 -9.94 1.31
CA ARG A 55 7.87 -10.67 0.37
C ARG A 55 7.64 -10.23 -1.07
N PHE A 56 8.58 -10.51 -1.92
CA PHE A 56 8.46 -10.42 -3.36
C PHE A 56 8.45 -11.82 -3.97
N ASP A 57 7.63 -12.04 -4.99
CA ASP A 57 7.72 -13.25 -5.80
C ASP A 57 8.65 -13.06 -7.01
N ASP A 58 8.73 -14.05 -7.87
CA ASP A 58 9.56 -14.07 -9.08
C ASP A 58 8.73 -13.90 -10.38
N ALA A 59 7.50 -13.43 -10.29
CA ALA A 59 6.59 -13.29 -11.43
C ALA A 59 7.21 -12.43 -12.56
N ASN A 60 8.01 -11.41 -12.18
CA ASN A 60 8.70 -10.53 -13.12
C ASN A 60 9.68 -11.25 -14.06
N THR A 61 10.17 -12.42 -13.69
CA THR A 61 11.10 -13.21 -14.52
C THR A 61 10.37 -14.13 -15.51
N ARG A 62 9.06 -14.27 -15.37
CA ARG A 62 8.22 -15.22 -16.12
C ARG A 62 7.26 -14.53 -17.09
N ILE A 63 7.30 -13.21 -17.17
CA ILE A 63 6.48 -12.42 -18.10
C ILE A 63 7.28 -12.03 -19.34
N PRO A 64 6.62 -11.75 -20.49
CA PRO A 64 7.31 -11.45 -21.76
C PRO A 64 8.22 -10.22 -21.69
N VAL A 65 7.87 -9.22 -20.88
CA VAL A 65 8.69 -8.03 -20.64
C VAL A 65 9.06 -8.03 -19.16
N PRO A 66 10.29 -8.44 -18.81
CA PRO A 66 10.74 -8.46 -17.42
C PRO A 66 10.70 -7.08 -16.78
N THR A 67 10.23 -7.03 -15.54
CA THR A 67 10.21 -5.83 -14.71
C THR A 67 11.27 -5.92 -13.60
N GLN A 68 11.54 -4.82 -12.91
CA GLN A 68 12.60 -4.79 -11.88
C GLN A 68 12.24 -5.59 -10.63
N THR A 69 10.95 -5.74 -10.34
CA THR A 69 10.48 -6.51 -9.17
C THR A 69 9.35 -7.45 -9.57
N GLY A 70 9.16 -8.52 -8.78
CA GLY A 70 7.95 -9.32 -8.79
C GLY A 70 6.81 -8.63 -8.01
N ASN A 71 5.74 -9.38 -7.75
CA ASN A 71 4.64 -8.87 -6.93
C ASN A 71 5.12 -8.65 -5.49
N LEU A 72 4.79 -7.48 -4.93
CA LEU A 72 4.91 -7.23 -3.48
C LEU A 72 3.70 -7.85 -2.80
N ILE A 73 3.94 -8.83 -1.96
CA ILE A 73 2.92 -9.60 -1.27
C ILE A 73 3.06 -9.39 0.23
N VAL A 74 1.93 -9.12 0.89
CA VAL A 74 1.84 -9.01 2.35
C VAL A 74 0.86 -10.05 2.84
N ASP A 75 1.35 -11.01 3.63
CA ASP A 75 0.54 -12.07 4.21
C ASP A 75 0.34 -11.78 5.70
N LEU A 76 -0.90 -11.44 6.08
CA LEU A 76 -1.27 -11.21 7.46
C LEU A 76 -2.24 -12.29 7.94
N PRO A 77 -2.08 -12.79 9.16
CA PRO A 77 -3.00 -13.76 9.72
C PRO A 77 -4.36 -13.13 9.99
N GLY A 78 -5.41 -13.86 9.68
CA GLY A 78 -6.78 -13.47 10.00
C GLY A 78 -7.13 -13.72 11.46
N THR A 79 -8.04 -12.92 12.00
CA THR A 79 -8.60 -13.11 13.36
C THR A 79 -9.93 -13.88 13.37
N ARG A 80 -10.43 -14.27 12.19
CA ARG A 80 -11.69 -14.99 12.02
C ARG A 80 -11.47 -16.28 11.23
N LEU A 81 -12.24 -17.31 11.55
CA LEU A 81 -12.35 -18.50 10.70
C LEU A 81 -13.08 -18.13 9.41
N GLY A 82 -12.52 -18.47 8.27
CA GLY A 82 -13.09 -18.20 6.95
C GLY A 82 -12.01 -18.14 5.86
N PRO A 83 -12.42 -17.98 4.61
CA PRO A 83 -11.47 -17.80 3.52
C PRO A 83 -10.72 -16.48 3.68
N PRO A 84 -9.44 -16.42 3.26
CA PRO A 84 -8.68 -15.17 3.27
C PRO A 84 -9.31 -14.13 2.33
N LEU A 85 -9.18 -12.86 2.68
CA LEU A 85 -9.51 -11.76 1.78
C LEU A 85 -8.24 -11.31 1.06
N LEU A 86 -8.35 -11.14 -0.26
CA LEU A 86 -7.29 -10.59 -1.09
C LEU A 86 -7.64 -9.15 -1.48
N PHE A 87 -6.73 -8.24 -1.18
CA PHE A 87 -6.73 -6.89 -1.74
C PHE A 87 -5.60 -6.77 -2.74
N SER A 88 -5.86 -6.18 -3.90
CA SER A 88 -4.89 -6.06 -4.96
C SER A 88 -4.90 -4.67 -5.58
N THR A 89 -3.72 -4.17 -5.91
CA THR A 89 -3.49 -2.92 -6.64
C THR A 89 -2.19 -3.07 -7.42
N HIS A 90 -1.83 -2.11 -8.28
CA HIS A 90 -0.54 -2.10 -8.95
C HIS A 90 0.35 -0.97 -8.44
N LEU A 91 1.68 -1.14 -8.58
CA LEU A 91 2.69 -0.17 -8.15
C LEU A 91 3.13 0.76 -9.27
N ASP A 92 3.09 0.28 -10.50
CA ASP A 92 3.58 1.03 -11.65
C ASP A 92 2.65 2.17 -12.07
N THR A 93 3.21 3.10 -12.81
CA THR A 93 2.50 4.19 -13.48
C THR A 93 2.92 4.27 -14.94
N VAL A 94 2.15 5.00 -15.75
CA VAL A 94 2.52 5.27 -17.13
C VAL A 94 3.71 6.23 -17.21
N PRO A 95 4.50 6.20 -18.30
CA PRO A 95 5.69 7.09 -18.46
C PRO A 95 5.41 8.58 -18.31
N LEU A 96 4.18 9.02 -18.59
CA LEU A 96 3.76 10.42 -18.41
C LEU A 96 3.78 10.89 -16.94
N CYS A 97 3.90 9.97 -15.99
CA CYS A 97 3.98 10.27 -14.56
C CYS A 97 5.42 10.42 -14.05
N ALA A 98 6.43 10.14 -14.87
CA ALA A 98 7.83 10.27 -14.46
C ALA A 98 8.14 11.70 -14.02
N GLY A 99 8.77 11.84 -12.82
CA GLY A 99 9.08 13.14 -12.24
C GLY A 99 7.87 13.92 -11.71
N ALA A 100 6.76 13.26 -11.39
CA ALA A 100 5.55 13.92 -10.89
C ALA A 100 5.82 14.74 -9.62
N LYS A 101 5.27 15.95 -9.59
CA LYS A 101 5.37 16.91 -8.48
C LYS A 101 3.97 17.20 -7.95
N PRO A 102 3.46 16.36 -7.02
CA PRO A 102 2.14 16.57 -6.46
C PRO A 102 2.11 17.80 -5.57
N ARG A 103 1.01 18.55 -5.62
CA ARG A 103 0.71 19.66 -4.69
C ARG A 103 -0.68 19.47 -4.14
N ARG A 104 -0.86 19.87 -2.89
CA ARG A 104 -2.20 19.92 -2.29
C ARG A 104 -2.80 21.31 -2.51
N GLU A 105 -4.00 21.36 -3.06
CA GLU A 105 -4.82 22.54 -3.24
C GLU A 105 -6.19 22.33 -2.60
N GLY A 106 -6.32 22.74 -1.35
CA GLY A 106 -7.53 22.51 -0.58
C GLY A 106 -7.79 21.00 -0.35
N ASP A 107 -8.87 20.51 -0.92
CA ASP A 107 -9.31 19.10 -0.88
C ASP A 107 -8.81 18.25 -2.07
N ARG A 108 -7.97 18.83 -2.93
CA ARG A 108 -7.43 18.18 -4.13
C ARG A 108 -5.93 17.99 -4.03
N ILE A 109 -5.44 16.96 -4.73
CA ILE A 109 -4.03 16.77 -5.06
C ILE A 109 -3.91 16.97 -6.58
N VAL A 110 -3.03 17.85 -6.98
CA VAL A 110 -2.85 18.24 -8.38
C VAL A 110 -1.39 18.11 -8.80
N SER A 111 -1.14 17.90 -10.08
CA SER A 111 0.19 18.01 -10.69
C SER A 111 0.59 19.47 -10.82
N ASP A 112 1.89 19.75 -10.96
CA ASP A 112 2.42 21.07 -11.35
C ASP A 112 2.12 21.44 -12.82
N GLY A 113 1.50 20.53 -13.57
CA GLY A 113 1.14 20.71 -14.97
C GLY A 113 2.17 20.19 -15.96
N THR A 114 3.33 19.71 -15.51
CA THR A 114 4.39 19.18 -16.38
C THR A 114 4.25 17.69 -16.66
N THR A 115 3.60 16.95 -15.73
CA THR A 115 3.40 15.50 -15.82
C THR A 115 1.96 15.12 -15.47
N ALA A 116 1.58 13.89 -15.78
CA ALA A 116 0.43 13.27 -15.12
C ALA A 116 0.76 12.97 -13.66
N LEU A 117 -0.28 12.84 -12.81
CA LEU A 117 -0.10 12.68 -11.36
C LEU A 117 0.20 11.24 -10.93
N GLY A 118 -0.34 10.25 -11.62
CA GLY A 118 -0.17 8.84 -11.26
C GLY A 118 -1.05 8.38 -10.08
N GLY A 119 -2.17 9.05 -9.86
CA GLY A 119 -3.11 8.69 -8.78
C GLY A 119 -3.69 7.28 -8.90
N ASP A 120 -3.81 6.78 -10.12
CA ASP A 120 -4.08 5.38 -10.47
C ASP A 120 -2.73 4.62 -10.55
N ALA A 121 -2.40 3.61 -9.75
CA ALA A 121 -3.16 3.13 -8.59
C ALA A 121 -2.54 3.54 -7.24
N ARG A 122 -1.70 4.62 -7.20
CA ARG A 122 -1.04 5.10 -5.95
C ARG A 122 -2.04 5.38 -4.82
N THR A 123 -3.26 5.79 -5.17
CA THR A 123 -4.34 5.95 -4.19
C THR A 123 -4.71 4.62 -3.52
N GLY A 124 -4.82 3.55 -4.31
CA GLY A 124 -5.06 2.20 -3.79
C GLY A 124 -3.92 1.73 -2.88
N VAL A 125 -2.67 1.96 -3.29
CA VAL A 125 -1.47 1.62 -2.49
C VAL A 125 -1.48 2.34 -1.15
N ALA A 126 -1.73 3.65 -1.12
CA ALA A 126 -1.79 4.44 0.11
C ALA A 126 -2.91 3.95 1.04
N LEU A 127 -4.07 3.61 0.47
CA LEU A 127 -5.20 3.08 1.22
C LEU A 127 -4.86 1.72 1.86
N LEU A 128 -4.20 0.81 1.14
CA LEU A 128 -3.81 -0.49 1.66
C LEU A 128 -2.83 -0.35 2.84
N VAL A 129 -1.83 0.52 2.75
CA VAL A 129 -0.89 0.78 3.87
C VAL A 129 -1.64 1.24 5.13
N VAL A 130 -2.67 2.07 5.00
CA VAL A 130 -3.47 2.52 6.15
C VAL A 130 -4.40 1.42 6.67
N LEU A 131 -4.90 0.55 5.82
CA LEU A 131 -5.68 -0.62 6.22
C LEU A 131 -4.82 -1.60 7.04
N GLU A 132 -3.57 -1.85 6.62
CA GLU A 132 -2.64 -2.74 7.32
C GLU A 132 -2.32 -2.24 8.73
N ARG A 133 -2.08 -0.95 8.93
CA ARG A 133 -1.91 -0.34 10.25
C ARG A 133 -3.04 -0.68 11.22
N ARG A 134 -4.26 -0.85 10.72
CA ARG A 134 -5.44 -1.19 11.52
C ARG A 134 -5.51 -2.66 11.85
N THR A 135 -5.16 -3.50 10.90
CA THR A 135 -5.10 -4.94 11.07
C THR A 135 -4.08 -5.29 12.14
N GLU A 136 -2.87 -4.73 12.07
CA GLU A 136 -1.82 -4.87 13.08
C GLU A 136 -2.26 -4.40 14.47
N ARG A 137 -2.94 -3.27 14.57
CA ARG A 137 -3.43 -2.76 15.84
C ARG A 137 -4.45 -3.70 16.49
N ARG A 138 -5.36 -4.26 15.70
CA ARG A 138 -6.33 -5.25 16.18
C ARG A 138 -5.69 -6.57 16.56
N ILE A 139 -4.68 -7.01 15.84
CA ILE A 139 -3.95 -8.24 16.13
C ILE A 139 -3.18 -8.11 17.44
N ARG A 140 -2.53 -6.98 17.71
CA ARG A 140 -1.81 -6.72 18.98
C ARG A 140 -2.73 -6.64 20.20
N GLU A 141 -4.00 -6.34 20.00
CA GLU A 141 -5.01 -6.30 21.06
C GLU A 141 -5.57 -7.72 21.38
N VAL A 142 -5.18 -8.74 20.63
CA VAL A 142 -5.55 -10.13 20.91
C VAL A 142 -4.53 -10.75 21.87
N PRO A 143 -4.96 -11.23 23.07
CA PRO A 143 -4.06 -11.87 24.03
C PRO A 143 -3.34 -13.08 23.40
N GLY A 144 -2.02 -13.17 23.58
CA GLY A 144 -1.19 -14.29 23.08
C GLY A 144 -0.53 -14.06 21.71
N TRP A 145 -0.69 -12.88 21.09
CA TRP A 145 -0.08 -12.59 19.79
C TRP A 145 1.43 -12.27 19.86
N GLY A 146 1.94 -11.83 20.99
CA GLY A 146 3.34 -11.43 21.17
C GLY A 146 4.31 -12.58 21.46
N ASP A 147 3.84 -13.81 21.55
CA ASP A 147 4.61 -14.98 22.04
C ASP A 147 4.98 -15.99 20.92
N LEU A 148 4.88 -15.59 19.61
CA LEU A 148 5.23 -16.47 18.48
C LEU A 148 6.51 -16.02 17.79
#